data_613e8d2c00e1c06e012bdd12898b50c2
#
_entry.id   613e8d2c00e1c06e012bdd12898b50c2
#
_cell.length_a   1.000
_cell.length_b   1.000
_cell.length_c   1.000
_cell.angle_alpha   90.00
_cell.angle_beta   90.00
_cell.angle_gamma   90.00
#
_symmetry.space_group_name_H-M   'P 1'
#
loop_
_entity.id
_entity.type
_entity.pdbx_description
1 polymer ?
#
loop_
_entity_poly.entity_id
_entity_poly.type
_entity_poly.pdbx_seq_one_letter_code
_entity_poly.pdbx_strand_id
1 'polypeptide(L)'
;AVLVPLIDTENGPAVLFEVRAAGLGWQPGDVCFPGGRYECGDDSFAKTAVRETCEELGITEDKIELCGELDYLVTHMGPIIHPFVGKLEHDVKLACNSDEVAEIFTVPLDFLLNFEPRVAHMELANRATEDFPFDLLPRHPREWHKRKGYNIYFYEYQGHVIWGLTARILHGFLKRFQKELQANILSLHEGKEEAD
;
A
#
# COMPACT_ATOMS: atom_id res chain seq x y z
N ALA A 1 -0.43 -5.34 9.06
CA ALA A 1 -1.56 -4.80 8.33
C ALA A 1 -1.25 -3.38 7.87
N VAL A 2 -1.92 -2.90 6.82
CA VAL A 2 -1.73 -1.53 6.30
C VAL A 2 -3.09 -0.90 6.00
N LEU A 3 -3.18 0.43 6.06
CA LEU A 3 -4.34 1.19 5.64
C LEU A 3 -4.05 1.87 4.31
N VAL A 4 -4.98 1.84 3.37
CA VAL A 4 -5.03 2.71 2.17
C VAL A 4 -5.88 3.93 2.55
N PRO A 5 -5.26 5.06 2.95
CA PRO A 5 -6.00 6.20 3.46
C PRO A 5 -6.55 7.04 2.29
N LEU A 6 -7.86 7.21 2.28
CA LEU A 6 -8.55 8.16 1.40
C LEU A 6 -8.72 9.47 2.15
N ILE A 7 -8.43 10.57 1.51
CA ILE A 7 -8.56 11.91 2.08
C ILE A 7 -9.16 12.87 1.07
N ASP A 8 -10.08 13.72 1.53
CA ASP A 8 -10.60 14.81 0.70
C ASP A 8 -9.63 15.99 0.77
N THR A 9 -9.21 16.49 -0.41
CA THR A 9 -8.35 17.65 -0.57
C THR A 9 -9.10 18.76 -1.32
N GLU A 10 -8.54 19.96 -1.37
CA GLU A 10 -9.08 21.06 -2.19
C GLU A 10 -9.24 20.68 -3.67
N ASN A 11 -8.38 19.76 -4.15
CA ASN A 11 -8.37 19.27 -5.53
C ASN A 11 -9.22 18.00 -5.73
N GLY A 12 -10.00 17.59 -4.73
CA GLY A 12 -10.83 16.38 -4.75
C GLY A 12 -10.24 15.23 -3.94
N PRO A 13 -10.84 14.03 -4.06
CA PRO A 13 -10.42 12.87 -3.29
C PRO A 13 -9.04 12.38 -3.73
N ALA A 14 -8.22 12.00 -2.76
CA ALA A 14 -6.84 11.56 -2.96
C ALA A 14 -6.51 10.34 -2.09
N VAL A 15 -5.43 9.65 -2.43
CA VAL A 15 -4.81 8.62 -1.61
C VAL A 15 -3.58 9.22 -0.93
N LEU A 16 -3.46 9.02 0.39
CA LEU A 16 -2.31 9.47 1.16
C LEU A 16 -1.24 8.36 1.18
N PHE A 17 0.01 8.78 1.07
CA PHE A 17 1.20 7.95 1.16
C PHE A 17 2.21 8.56 2.12
N GLU A 18 3.08 7.71 2.62
CA GLU A 18 4.22 8.06 3.47
C GLU A 18 5.53 7.73 2.78
N VAL A 19 6.55 8.54 3.06
CA VAL A 19 7.95 8.22 2.78
C VAL A 19 8.60 7.78 4.09
N ARG A 20 9.13 6.59 4.13
CA ARG A 20 9.75 6.01 5.32
C ARG A 20 10.99 6.79 5.75
N ALA A 21 11.15 7.02 7.06
CA ALA A 21 12.29 7.74 7.59
C ALA A 21 13.63 7.03 7.29
N ALA A 22 14.68 7.84 7.07
CA ALA A 22 16.01 7.34 6.72
C ALA A 22 16.66 6.48 7.83
N GLY A 23 16.23 6.66 9.08
CA GLY A 23 16.74 5.91 10.23
C GLY A 23 16.19 4.49 10.39
N LEU A 24 15.19 4.10 9.60
CA LEU A 24 14.55 2.79 9.71
C LEU A 24 15.45 1.67 9.18
N GLY A 25 15.45 0.53 9.86
CA GLY A 25 16.24 -0.64 9.48
C GLY A 25 15.72 -1.41 8.25
N TRP A 26 14.51 -1.08 7.77
CA TRP A 26 13.87 -1.74 6.63
C TRP A 26 13.31 -0.71 5.65
N GLN A 27 13.77 -0.77 4.39
CA GLN A 27 13.33 0.07 3.27
C GLN A 27 13.25 1.59 3.60
N PRO A 28 14.34 2.21 4.09
CA PRO A 28 14.35 3.65 4.33
C PRO A 28 14.18 4.41 3.00
N GLY A 29 13.36 5.46 3.01
CA GLY A 29 13.07 6.28 1.84
C GLY A 29 12.06 5.69 0.85
N ASP A 30 11.58 4.46 1.07
CA ASP A 30 10.53 3.88 0.23
C ASP A 30 9.17 4.53 0.54
N VAL A 31 8.33 4.61 -0.50
CA VAL A 31 6.94 5.03 -0.38
C VAL A 31 6.08 3.86 0.09
N CYS A 32 5.30 4.08 1.13
CA CYS A 32 4.41 3.06 1.69
C CYS A 32 3.03 3.61 2.05
N PHE A 33 2.14 2.70 2.38
CA PHE A 33 0.94 3.00 3.15
C PHE A 33 1.25 2.92 4.64
N PRO A 34 0.60 3.73 5.50
CA PRO A 34 0.72 3.58 6.94
C PRO A 34 0.32 2.18 7.38
N GLY A 35 1.06 1.65 8.36
CA GLY A 35 0.79 0.32 8.87
C GLY A 35 2.01 -0.39 9.42
N GLY A 36 1.75 -1.50 10.12
CA GLY A 36 2.80 -2.23 10.79
C GLY A 36 2.44 -3.66 11.15
N ARG A 37 3.07 -4.15 12.21
CA ARG A 37 2.93 -5.53 12.67
C ARG A 37 1.77 -5.67 13.63
N TYR A 38 1.11 -6.83 13.54
CA TYR A 38 0.12 -7.23 14.52
C TYR A 38 0.78 -7.42 15.89
N GLU A 39 0.18 -6.83 16.91
CA GLU A 39 0.60 -6.98 18.30
C GLU A 39 -0.44 -7.75 19.12
N CYS A 40 -0.02 -8.33 20.26
CA CYS A 40 -0.91 -9.12 21.12
C CYS A 40 -2.09 -8.32 21.70
N GLY A 41 -2.05 -7.00 21.65
CA GLY A 41 -3.13 -6.11 22.08
C GLY A 41 -4.14 -5.76 20.98
N ASP A 42 -3.86 -6.13 19.73
CA ASP A 42 -4.76 -5.87 18.62
C ASP A 42 -5.84 -6.95 18.54
N ASP A 43 -7.12 -6.55 18.52
CA ASP A 43 -8.24 -7.49 18.40
C ASP A 43 -8.37 -8.06 16.99
N SER A 44 -7.79 -7.40 15.98
CA SER A 44 -7.85 -7.78 14.57
C SER A 44 -6.78 -7.07 13.73
N PHE A 45 -6.54 -7.54 12.50
CA PHE A 45 -5.68 -6.83 11.53
C PHE A 45 -6.21 -5.45 11.16
N ALA A 46 -7.53 -5.25 11.17
CA ALA A 46 -8.13 -3.94 10.98
C ALA A 46 -7.72 -2.99 12.10
N LYS A 47 -7.74 -3.45 13.35
CA LYS A 47 -7.28 -2.68 14.51
C LYS A 47 -5.79 -2.34 14.41
N THR A 48 -4.95 -3.30 13.99
CA THR A 48 -3.53 -3.02 13.70
C THR A 48 -3.37 -1.90 12.68
N ALA A 49 -4.06 -1.98 11.54
CA ALA A 49 -3.95 -0.96 10.49
C ALA A 49 -4.35 0.43 10.98
N VAL A 50 -5.43 0.52 11.78
CA VAL A 50 -5.89 1.79 12.36
C VAL A 50 -4.91 2.31 13.41
N ARG A 51 -4.45 1.48 14.35
CA ARG A 51 -3.51 1.86 15.41
C ARG A 51 -2.22 2.41 14.82
N GLU A 52 -1.59 1.67 13.92
CA GLU A 52 -0.34 2.07 13.27
C GLU A 52 -0.52 3.38 12.49
N THR A 53 -1.64 3.53 11.75
CA THR A 53 -1.95 4.79 11.06
C THR A 53 -2.07 5.96 12.04
N CYS A 54 -2.69 5.75 13.21
CA CYS A 54 -2.79 6.78 14.24
C CYS A 54 -1.42 7.18 14.79
N GLU A 55 -0.53 6.20 15.03
CA GLU A 55 0.81 6.42 15.55
C GLU A 55 1.71 7.14 14.54
N GLU A 56 1.69 6.73 13.27
CA GLU A 56 2.51 7.31 12.19
C GLU A 56 2.02 8.70 11.79
N LEU A 57 0.71 8.91 11.64
CA LEU A 57 0.13 10.19 11.23
C LEU A 57 -0.16 11.16 12.39
N GLY A 58 -0.04 10.72 13.65
CA GLY A 58 -0.34 11.53 14.84
C GLY A 58 -1.80 11.93 14.96
N ILE A 59 -2.73 11.03 14.61
CA ILE A 59 -4.18 11.23 14.67
C ILE A 59 -4.84 10.25 15.63
N THR A 60 -6.09 10.46 15.95
CA THR A 60 -6.90 9.56 16.79
C THR A 60 -7.82 8.69 15.94
N GLU A 61 -8.22 7.53 16.45
CA GLU A 61 -9.04 6.55 15.72
C GLU A 61 -10.38 7.09 15.23
N ASP A 62 -10.99 8.01 15.97
CA ASP A 62 -12.24 8.69 15.58
C ASP A 62 -12.10 9.52 14.29
N LYS A 63 -10.88 9.77 13.84
CA LYS A 63 -10.58 10.45 12.58
C LYS A 63 -10.48 9.50 11.37
N ILE A 64 -10.69 8.21 11.59
CA ILE A 64 -10.59 7.17 10.55
C ILE A 64 -11.94 6.44 10.45
N GLU A 65 -12.62 6.59 9.35
CA GLU A 65 -13.75 5.74 8.97
C GLU A 65 -13.24 4.53 8.21
N LEU A 66 -13.26 3.34 8.83
CA LEU A 66 -12.83 2.10 8.18
C LEU A 66 -13.89 1.66 7.14
N CYS A 67 -13.50 1.67 5.86
CA CYS A 67 -14.40 1.33 4.75
C CYS A 67 -14.48 -0.17 4.47
N GLY A 68 -13.38 -0.92 4.65
CA GLY A 68 -13.37 -2.36 4.44
C GLY A 68 -11.98 -2.96 4.22
N GLU A 69 -11.95 -4.28 4.01
CA GLU A 69 -10.75 -5.07 3.77
C GLU A 69 -10.56 -5.31 2.26
N LEU A 70 -9.31 -5.24 1.80
CA LEU A 70 -8.90 -5.67 0.47
C LEU A 70 -8.37 -7.13 0.51
N ASP A 71 -8.10 -7.70 -0.67
CA ASP A 71 -7.48 -9.01 -0.76
C ASP A 71 -6.09 -8.98 -0.11
N TYR A 72 -5.82 -9.92 0.79
CA TYR A 72 -4.51 -10.04 1.43
C TYR A 72 -3.42 -10.45 0.43
N LEU A 73 -2.20 -10.02 0.69
CA LEU A 73 -1.05 -10.34 -0.14
C LEU A 73 -0.14 -11.34 0.56
N VAL A 74 0.09 -12.48 -0.08
CA VAL A 74 1.18 -13.39 0.30
C VAL A 74 2.45 -12.92 -0.40
N THR A 75 3.45 -12.54 0.40
CA THR A 75 4.73 -12.11 -0.14
C THR A 75 5.70 -13.29 -0.30
N HIS A 76 6.62 -13.19 -1.24
CA HIS A 76 7.65 -14.23 -1.43
C HIS A 76 8.68 -14.26 -0.29
N MET A 77 8.72 -13.21 0.54
CA MET A 77 9.68 -13.04 1.64
C MET A 77 9.08 -13.43 3.00
N GLY A 78 7.88 -13.96 3.04
CA GLY A 78 7.27 -14.56 4.20
C GLY A 78 6.07 -13.83 4.80
N PRO A 79 6.08 -12.51 5.05
CA PRO A 79 4.93 -11.87 5.68
C PRO A 79 3.68 -11.88 4.78
N ILE A 80 2.52 -12.07 5.42
CA ILE A 80 1.21 -11.84 4.81
C ILE A 80 0.81 -10.41 5.16
N ILE A 81 0.35 -9.65 4.17
CA ILE A 81 -0.10 -8.27 4.36
C ILE A 81 -1.62 -8.22 4.20
N HIS A 82 -2.29 -7.67 5.19
CA HIS A 82 -3.73 -7.40 5.20
C HIS A 82 -3.96 -5.91 4.96
N PRO A 83 -4.35 -5.51 3.74
CA PRO A 83 -4.64 -4.11 3.45
C PRO A 83 -6.12 -3.81 3.74
N PHE A 84 -6.36 -2.63 4.30
CA PHE A 84 -7.67 -2.07 4.55
C PHE A 84 -7.80 -0.73 3.83
N VAL A 85 -9.02 -0.30 3.56
CA VAL A 85 -9.32 1.05 3.07
C VAL A 85 -9.99 1.82 4.20
N GLY A 86 -9.53 3.02 4.44
CA GLY A 86 -10.15 3.93 5.41
C GLY A 86 -10.20 5.34 4.88
N LYS A 87 -11.27 6.07 5.22
CA LYS A 87 -11.41 7.48 4.91
C LYS A 87 -10.99 8.30 6.13
N LEU A 88 -10.09 9.25 5.93
CA LEU A 88 -9.71 10.21 6.95
C LEU A 88 -10.74 11.33 7.02
N GLU A 89 -10.98 11.86 8.23
CA GLU A 89 -11.86 13.01 8.42
C GLU A 89 -11.36 14.21 7.61
N HIS A 90 -12.28 14.98 7.07
CA HIS A 90 -11.99 16.21 6.35
C HIS A 90 -11.22 17.19 7.26
N ASP A 91 -10.19 17.83 6.73
CA ASP A 91 -9.32 18.79 7.47
C ASP A 91 -8.59 18.21 8.70
N VAL A 92 -8.41 16.88 8.77
CA VAL A 92 -7.62 16.26 9.83
C VAL A 92 -6.20 16.83 9.86
N LYS A 93 -5.77 17.29 11.05
CA LYS A 93 -4.41 17.80 11.24
C LYS A 93 -3.47 16.63 11.48
N LEU A 94 -2.54 16.45 10.55
CA LEU A 94 -1.53 15.41 10.63
C LEU A 94 -0.32 15.92 11.41
N ALA A 95 0.18 15.12 12.36
CA ALA A 95 1.34 15.40 13.18
C ALA A 95 2.27 14.17 13.18
N CYS A 96 2.89 13.92 12.03
CA CYS A 96 3.63 12.69 11.77
C CYS A 96 4.76 12.42 12.76
N ASN A 97 4.93 11.16 13.11
CA ASN A 97 6.07 10.66 13.86
C ASN A 97 7.34 10.71 12.98
N SER A 98 8.19 11.71 13.20
CA SER A 98 9.41 11.92 12.40
C SER A 98 10.45 10.81 12.51
N ASP A 99 10.36 9.93 13.51
CA ASP A 99 11.23 8.78 13.65
C ASP A 99 10.89 7.66 12.65
N GLU A 100 9.64 7.64 12.17
CA GLU A 100 9.11 6.61 11.27
C GLU A 100 8.75 7.17 9.89
N VAL A 101 8.24 8.40 9.81
CA VAL A 101 7.73 9.06 8.61
C VAL A 101 8.56 10.29 8.30
N ALA A 102 9.29 10.27 7.17
CA ALA A 102 10.07 11.41 6.69
C ALA A 102 9.20 12.47 6.02
N GLU A 103 8.18 12.04 5.30
CA GLU A 103 7.30 12.90 4.51
C GLU A 103 5.95 12.22 4.32
N ILE A 104 4.88 13.00 4.19
CA ILE A 104 3.59 12.55 3.68
C ILE A 104 3.22 13.33 2.43
N PHE A 105 2.59 12.66 1.48
CA PHE A 105 2.04 13.31 0.29
C PHE A 105 0.75 12.63 -0.15
N THR A 106 -0.02 13.33 -0.97
CA THR A 106 -1.27 12.82 -1.50
C THR A 106 -1.22 12.75 -3.01
N VAL A 107 -1.85 11.71 -3.58
CA VAL A 107 -2.01 11.56 -5.02
C VAL A 107 -3.49 11.58 -5.36
N PRO A 108 -3.96 12.52 -6.21
CA PRO A 108 -5.37 12.59 -6.59
C PRO A 108 -5.88 11.27 -7.18
N LEU A 109 -7.06 10.83 -6.77
CA LEU A 109 -7.67 9.60 -7.30
C LEU A 109 -7.92 9.69 -8.80
N ASP A 110 -8.30 10.86 -9.31
CA ASP A 110 -8.48 11.08 -10.75
C ASP A 110 -7.17 10.84 -11.52
N PHE A 111 -6.03 11.34 -10.99
CA PHE A 111 -4.72 11.05 -11.58
C PHE A 111 -4.44 9.54 -11.57
N LEU A 112 -4.63 8.85 -10.45
CA LEU A 112 -4.33 7.42 -10.30
C LEU A 112 -5.19 6.54 -11.22
N LEU A 113 -6.46 6.90 -11.43
CA LEU A 113 -7.38 6.16 -12.30
C LEU A 113 -7.05 6.31 -13.79
N ASN A 114 -6.44 7.43 -14.17
CA ASN A 114 -6.06 7.73 -15.55
C ASN A 114 -4.57 7.44 -15.84
N PHE A 115 -3.77 7.11 -14.82
CA PHE A 115 -2.34 6.83 -14.97
C PHE A 115 -2.08 5.38 -15.36
N GLU A 116 -1.38 5.16 -16.47
CA GLU A 116 -0.91 3.83 -16.87
C GLU A 116 0.44 3.52 -16.19
N PRO A 117 0.48 2.62 -15.19
CA PRO A 117 1.72 2.33 -14.49
C PRO A 117 2.72 1.62 -15.39
N ARG A 118 4.00 1.97 -15.27
CA ARG A 118 5.08 1.19 -15.86
C ARG A 118 5.10 -0.20 -15.22
N VAL A 119 5.23 -1.24 -16.04
CA VAL A 119 5.26 -2.63 -15.57
C VAL A 119 6.62 -3.25 -15.87
N ALA A 120 7.24 -3.80 -14.85
CA ALA A 120 8.42 -4.67 -14.98
C ALA A 120 8.09 -6.08 -14.53
N HIS A 121 8.85 -7.06 -15.00
CA HIS A 121 8.69 -8.47 -14.62
C HIS A 121 9.86 -8.91 -13.74
N MET A 122 9.55 -9.55 -12.61
CA MET A 122 10.54 -10.16 -11.73
C MET A 122 10.53 -11.67 -11.89
N GLU A 123 11.70 -12.26 -12.18
CA GLU A 123 11.87 -13.71 -12.17
C GLU A 123 12.22 -14.18 -10.75
N LEU A 124 11.68 -15.35 -10.38
CA LEU A 124 12.03 -16.06 -9.16
C LEU A 124 12.75 -17.35 -9.52
N ALA A 125 13.76 -17.69 -8.74
CA ALA A 125 14.44 -18.96 -8.85
C ALA A 125 14.86 -19.49 -7.47
N ASN A 126 14.95 -20.80 -7.32
CA ASN A 126 15.48 -21.44 -6.13
C ASN A 126 16.49 -22.53 -6.52
N ARG A 127 17.41 -22.83 -5.62
CA ARG A 127 18.39 -23.90 -5.71
C ARG A 127 18.54 -24.55 -4.34
N ALA A 128 18.61 -25.87 -4.32
CA ALA A 128 18.95 -26.59 -3.10
C ALA A 128 20.41 -26.26 -2.69
N THR A 129 20.66 -26.13 -1.40
CA THR A 129 21.98 -25.93 -0.81
C THR A 129 22.74 -27.26 -0.72
N GLU A 130 24.01 -27.23 -0.34
CA GLU A 130 24.88 -28.42 -0.29
C GLU A 130 24.41 -29.43 0.75
N ASP A 131 23.75 -28.98 1.82
CA ASP A 131 23.19 -29.79 2.89
C ASP A 131 21.85 -30.47 2.55
N PHE A 132 21.33 -30.22 1.34
CA PHE A 132 20.09 -30.85 0.89
C PHE A 132 20.27 -32.37 0.70
N PRO A 133 19.36 -33.21 1.26
CA PRO A 133 19.53 -34.67 1.23
C PRO A 133 19.19 -35.27 -0.13
N PHE A 134 20.10 -35.12 -1.11
CA PHE A 134 19.95 -35.65 -2.46
C PHE A 134 19.92 -37.18 -2.52
N ASP A 135 20.41 -37.86 -1.50
CA ASP A 135 20.30 -39.31 -1.33
C ASP A 135 18.85 -39.77 -1.17
N LEU A 136 18.01 -38.95 -0.50
CA LEU A 136 16.58 -39.19 -0.33
C LEU A 136 15.77 -38.77 -1.56
N LEU A 137 16.23 -37.75 -2.27
CA LEU A 137 15.55 -37.15 -3.43
C LEU A 137 16.49 -37.05 -4.64
N PRO A 138 16.94 -38.17 -5.24
CA PRO A 138 17.97 -38.17 -6.26
C PRO A 138 17.60 -37.48 -7.59
N ARG A 139 16.29 -37.27 -7.81
CA ARG A 139 15.78 -36.54 -9.00
C ARG A 139 15.57 -35.05 -8.76
N HIS A 140 15.86 -34.55 -7.55
CA HIS A 140 15.72 -33.13 -7.27
C HIS A 140 16.79 -32.33 -8.03
N PRO A 141 16.42 -31.21 -8.72
CA PRO A 141 17.38 -30.40 -9.46
C PRO A 141 18.47 -29.82 -8.55
N ARG A 142 19.73 -29.93 -8.95
CA ARG A 142 20.89 -29.35 -8.26
C ARG A 142 21.17 -27.92 -8.72
N GLU A 143 20.67 -27.56 -9.91
CA GLU A 143 20.84 -26.27 -10.53
C GLU A 143 19.70 -25.29 -10.14
N TRP A 144 19.88 -24.03 -10.52
CA TRP A 144 18.85 -23.01 -10.33
C TRP A 144 17.59 -23.39 -11.10
N HIS A 145 16.49 -23.48 -10.38
CA HIS A 145 15.18 -23.80 -10.91
C HIS A 145 14.29 -22.57 -10.93
N LYS A 146 13.90 -22.13 -12.13
CA LYS A 146 12.99 -21.00 -12.30
C LYS A 146 11.60 -21.30 -11.74
N ARG A 147 11.04 -20.33 -11.03
CA ARG A 147 9.66 -20.33 -10.53
C ARG A 147 8.84 -19.30 -11.29
N LYS A 148 7.53 -19.35 -11.12
CA LYS A 148 6.65 -18.33 -11.68
C LYS A 148 7.02 -16.96 -11.10
N GLY A 149 7.41 -16.04 -11.98
CA GLY A 149 7.65 -14.67 -11.63
C GLY A 149 6.35 -13.85 -11.42
N TYR A 150 6.50 -12.56 -11.21
CA TYR A 150 5.39 -11.65 -10.99
C TYR A 150 5.68 -10.26 -11.57
N ASN A 151 4.63 -9.50 -11.82
CA ASN A 151 4.75 -8.12 -12.27
C ASN A 151 4.97 -7.19 -11.09
N ILE A 152 5.80 -6.16 -11.31
CA ILE A 152 5.99 -5.02 -10.43
C ILE A 152 5.44 -3.81 -11.16
N TYR A 153 4.62 -3.02 -10.46
CA TYR A 153 4.03 -1.79 -10.96
C TYR A 153 4.81 -0.59 -10.40
N PHE A 154 4.93 0.46 -11.22
CA PHE A 154 5.57 1.71 -10.85
C PHE A 154 4.62 2.86 -11.20
N TYR A 155 4.22 3.63 -10.20
CA TYR A 155 3.47 4.87 -10.34
C TYR A 155 4.41 6.03 -10.01
N GLU A 156 4.46 7.02 -10.87
CA GLU A 156 5.32 8.18 -10.70
C GLU A 156 4.45 9.43 -10.52
N TYR A 157 4.66 10.15 -9.43
CA TYR A 157 3.92 11.38 -9.14
C TYR A 157 4.81 12.39 -8.42
N GLN A 158 4.99 13.58 -9.00
CA GLN A 158 5.75 14.71 -8.42
C GLN A 158 7.13 14.33 -7.84
N GLY A 159 7.85 13.42 -8.50
CA GLY A 159 9.17 12.96 -8.06
C GLY A 159 9.16 11.76 -7.11
N HIS A 160 8.00 11.35 -6.62
CA HIS A 160 7.85 10.12 -5.85
C HIS A 160 7.62 8.92 -6.78
N VAL A 161 8.16 7.78 -6.38
CA VAL A 161 7.96 6.51 -7.08
C VAL A 161 7.28 5.53 -6.12
N ILE A 162 6.02 5.21 -6.41
CA ILE A 162 5.26 4.19 -5.70
C ILE A 162 5.48 2.86 -6.41
N TRP A 163 6.08 1.88 -5.74
CA TRP A 163 6.46 0.61 -6.34
C TRP A 163 6.29 -0.58 -5.38
N GLY A 164 6.68 -1.76 -5.78
CA GLY A 164 6.72 -2.94 -4.91
C GLY A 164 5.36 -3.38 -4.39
N LEU A 165 5.28 -3.64 -3.08
CA LEU A 165 4.05 -4.09 -2.42
C LEU A 165 3.01 -2.97 -2.34
N THR A 166 3.43 -1.74 -2.11
CA THR A 166 2.56 -0.56 -2.08
C THR A 166 1.84 -0.36 -3.41
N ALA A 167 2.59 -0.38 -4.52
CA ALA A 167 2.00 -0.28 -5.85
C ALA A 167 1.10 -1.48 -6.20
N ARG A 168 1.41 -2.67 -5.70
CA ARG A 168 0.57 -3.85 -5.92
C ARG A 168 -0.77 -3.74 -5.20
N ILE A 169 -0.78 -3.25 -3.96
CA ILE A 169 -2.01 -2.96 -3.21
C ILE A 169 -2.81 -1.87 -3.93
N LEU A 170 -2.16 -0.75 -4.26
CA LEU A 170 -2.77 0.36 -5.00
C LEU A 170 -3.41 -0.11 -6.30
N HIS A 171 -2.67 -0.85 -7.13
CA HIS A 171 -3.16 -1.37 -8.40
C HIS A 171 -4.39 -2.28 -8.23
N GLY A 172 -4.36 -3.15 -7.23
CA GLY A 172 -5.48 -4.02 -6.88
C GLY A 172 -6.72 -3.22 -6.47
N PHE A 173 -6.55 -2.22 -5.61
CA PHE A 173 -7.60 -1.31 -5.17
C PHE A 173 -8.22 -0.54 -6.34
N LEU A 174 -7.40 0.15 -7.13
CA LEU A 174 -7.89 0.92 -8.28
C LEU A 174 -8.63 0.05 -9.29
N LYS A 175 -8.09 -1.12 -9.63
CA LYS A 175 -8.72 -2.04 -10.58
C LYS A 175 -10.05 -2.60 -10.08
N ARG A 176 -10.16 -2.90 -8.79
CA ARG A 176 -11.36 -3.48 -8.18
C ARG A 176 -12.50 -2.48 -8.12
N PHE A 177 -12.20 -1.23 -7.77
CA PHE A 177 -13.20 -0.18 -7.52
C PHE A 177 -13.22 0.92 -8.61
N GLN A 178 -12.63 0.66 -9.78
CA GLN A 178 -12.50 1.66 -10.84
C GLN A 178 -13.81 2.36 -11.19
N LYS A 179 -14.89 1.60 -11.33
CA LYS A 179 -16.19 2.14 -11.74
C LYS A 179 -16.83 3.01 -10.66
N GLU A 180 -16.75 2.54 -9.42
CA GLU A 180 -17.29 3.22 -8.25
C GLU A 180 -16.52 4.52 -7.98
N LEU A 181 -15.20 4.48 -8.06
CA LEU A 181 -14.34 5.65 -7.88
C LEU A 181 -14.55 6.69 -8.98
N GLN A 182 -14.68 6.27 -10.25
CA GLN A 182 -14.97 7.16 -11.36
C GLN A 182 -16.35 7.82 -11.21
N ALA A 183 -17.37 7.06 -10.83
CA ALA A 183 -18.72 7.61 -10.61
C ALA A 183 -18.73 8.66 -9.48
N ASN A 184 -18.03 8.41 -8.39
CA ASN A 184 -17.91 9.35 -7.27
C ASN A 184 -17.19 10.65 -7.69
N ILE A 185 -16.11 10.57 -8.46
CA ILE A 185 -15.38 11.75 -8.94
C ILE A 185 -16.26 12.59 -9.87
N LEU A 186 -16.99 11.97 -10.79
CA LEU A 186 -17.89 12.66 -11.72
C LEU A 186 -19.01 13.41 -10.95
N SER A 187 -19.63 12.78 -9.96
CA SER A 187 -20.66 13.43 -9.14
C SER A 187 -20.17 14.64 -8.36
N LEU A 188 -18.89 14.61 -7.93
CA LEU A 188 -18.27 15.76 -7.25
C LEU A 188 -17.98 16.93 -8.18
N HIS A 189 -17.68 16.68 -9.46
CA HIS A 189 -17.48 17.72 -10.46
C HIS A 189 -18.80 18.38 -10.85
N GLU A 190 -19.86 17.60 -11.10
CA GLU A 190 -21.21 18.10 -11.43
C GLU A 190 -21.75 18.98 -10.30
N GLY A 191 -21.60 18.59 -9.04
CA GLY A 191 -22.05 19.37 -7.88
C GLY A 191 -21.30 20.70 -7.66
N LYS A 192 -20.08 20.85 -8.22
CA LYS A 192 -19.32 22.12 -8.18
C LYS A 192 -19.75 23.08 -9.30
N GLU A 193 -20.14 22.57 -10.47
CA GLU A 193 -20.63 23.40 -11.60
C GLU A 193 -22.03 23.98 -11.34
N GLU A 194 -22.84 23.34 -10.49
CA GLU A 194 -24.16 23.85 -10.10
C GLU A 194 -24.11 24.91 -8.98
N ALA A 195 -22.97 25.06 -8.31
CA ALA A 195 -22.78 25.96 -7.18
C ALA A 195 -22.09 27.30 -7.52
N ASP A 196 -21.59 27.47 -8.74
CA ASP A 196 -21.02 28.69 -9.31
C ASP A 196 -22.03 29.39 -10.24
#